data_5832a4a95712a0d2c242e4d757170b0b
#
_entry.id   5832a4a95712a0d2c242e4d757170b0b
#
_cell.length_a   1.000
_cell.length_b   1.000
_cell.length_c   1.000
_cell.angle_alpha   90.00
_cell.angle_beta   90.00
_cell.angle_gamma   90.00
#
_symmetry.space_group_name_H-M   'P 1'
#
loop_
_entity.id
_entity.type
_entity.pdbx_description
1 polymer ?
#
loop_
_entity_poly.entity_id
_entity_poly.type
_entity_poly.pdbx_seq_one_letter_code
_entity_poly.pdbx_strand_id
1 'polypeptide(L)'
;MHPYSRRLIIAFVFVVLTSSVAVAQEPSLRSISYRLSMSRPQSHLFEVQMIVELPEQLKDKPLQFQMAKWSPGRYGVFDFAKNVQEFRANGAVTRVDDQTWSVAPQGNTTLTVSYKVFGNDLSGTFSQLDTRHANYNGASIFMYIVGHKPDPVKLSIQAPAGWKIVNGRTERPGQNEWRFPNWDVMIDTPTEIAPDWTQDTFEVNGKKYHVVVHSFGPEGGKRAALVRDIEKIVRAEVAMWGAPEFEEYTFLLHFAADDRSGDGMEHLTSTQIIQPGALGEPGVYERALGTVSHEFFHVWNVKRLRPLELGPWDFTRPLATRSLWIAEGFTNYYGHLMLKRAGLWNDEQFLNAEAETIERTESLQGNRLMSAEESSLSAPFIDRAEHAQSTNLHNTAVSYYPKGELIGMVMDLLLRGRTKGKTSLDDVMREMYQEFYLNSPDSSYYLRGRGYKTEDLERIVARRSGVDFSDFFKRHIRDVEMLPYEEAFAYVGLRLVKTQAKEPFDAGLSIQFEDPRRAMIENVRNNSAAEDAGLQSGDQIVSLGGKDVTADTWLKTLAHFKTGDSVPVIVKRDRRTIKTNIVPGQPERFEYSLEEKKDATVEQKTLRAKWLKGT
;
A
#
# COMPACT_ATOMS: atom_id res chain seq x y z
N MET A 1 16.25 62.67 55.64
CA MET A 1 15.46 63.27 54.53
C MET A 1 15.78 62.51 53.27
N HIS A 2 14.94 61.56 52.88
CA HIS A 2 15.03 60.85 51.58
C HIS A 2 13.62 60.79 50.99
N PRO A 3 13.39 61.20 49.74
CA PRO A 3 12.09 61.08 49.11
C PRO A 3 11.92 59.73 48.39
N TYR A 4 10.78 59.15 48.64
CA TYR A 4 10.29 57.97 47.93
C TYR A 4 9.91 58.27 46.48
N SER A 5 10.52 57.61 45.49
CA SER A 5 10.09 57.63 44.09
C SER A 5 9.05 56.49 43.88
N ARG A 6 7.79 56.88 43.65
CA ARG A 6 6.71 55.99 43.20
C ARG A 6 6.95 55.65 41.70
N ARG A 7 7.22 54.39 41.38
CA ARG A 7 7.19 53.89 39.99
C ARG A 7 5.75 53.52 39.64
N LEU A 8 5.21 54.26 38.67
CA LEU A 8 3.93 53.96 38.02
C LEU A 8 4.16 52.76 37.05
N ILE A 9 3.53 51.60 37.31
CA ILE A 9 3.50 50.47 36.36
C ILE A 9 2.26 50.66 35.51
N ILE A 10 2.45 51.05 34.23
CA ILE A 10 1.40 51.09 33.22
C ILE A 10 1.31 49.67 32.62
N ALA A 11 0.24 48.93 32.97
CA ALA A 11 -0.07 47.65 32.36
C ALA A 11 -0.74 47.92 30.99
N PHE A 12 -0.03 47.61 29.92
CA PHE A 12 -0.62 47.53 28.57
C PHE A 12 -1.40 46.24 28.44
N VAL A 13 -2.73 46.33 28.44
CA VAL A 13 -3.59 45.21 28.08
C VAL A 13 -3.65 45.14 26.56
N PHE A 14 -2.94 44.17 25.96
CA PHE A 14 -3.11 43.81 24.56
C PHE A 14 -4.40 42.99 24.40
N VAL A 15 -5.46 43.64 23.92
CA VAL A 15 -6.65 42.93 23.43
C VAL A 15 -6.33 42.36 22.04
N VAL A 16 -6.01 41.10 21.96
CA VAL A 16 -5.89 40.36 20.69
C VAL A 16 -7.32 40.11 20.21
N LEU A 17 -7.82 40.94 19.31
CA LEU A 17 -9.01 40.67 18.53
C LEU A 17 -8.67 39.51 17.53
N THR A 18 -8.96 38.27 17.89
CA THR A 18 -9.02 37.18 16.93
C THR A 18 -10.26 37.36 16.07
N SER A 19 -10.10 38.04 14.93
CA SER A 19 -11.09 38.00 13.87
C SER A 19 -11.10 36.54 13.30
N SER A 20 -12.05 35.73 13.76
CA SER A 20 -12.44 34.52 13.07
C SER A 20 -12.99 34.94 11.69
N VAL A 21 -12.16 34.75 10.65
CA VAL A 21 -12.65 34.82 9.28
C VAL A 21 -13.57 33.62 9.14
N ALA A 22 -14.87 33.84 9.26
CA ALA A 22 -15.88 32.88 8.85
C ALA A 22 -15.67 32.67 7.35
N VAL A 23 -15.06 31.55 6.97
CA VAL A 23 -15.08 31.07 5.58
C VAL A 23 -16.55 30.85 5.25
N ALA A 24 -17.10 31.77 4.44
CA ALA A 24 -18.48 31.61 3.97
C ALA A 24 -18.56 30.26 3.26
N GLN A 25 -19.35 29.35 3.80
CA GLN A 25 -19.61 28.06 3.19
C GLN A 25 -20.26 28.31 1.83
N GLU A 26 -19.65 27.78 0.76
CA GLU A 26 -20.22 27.91 -0.57
C GLU A 26 -21.63 27.30 -0.58
N PRO A 27 -22.59 27.87 -1.34
CA PRO A 27 -23.94 27.34 -1.38
C PRO A 27 -23.91 25.92 -1.96
N SER A 28 -24.50 24.95 -1.24
CA SER A 28 -24.58 23.54 -1.66
C SER A 28 -25.22 23.41 -3.04
N LEU A 29 -24.70 22.51 -3.85
CA LEU A 29 -25.30 22.15 -5.13
C LEU A 29 -26.64 21.41 -4.89
N ARG A 30 -27.60 21.58 -5.79
CA ARG A 30 -28.91 20.89 -5.68
C ARG A 30 -28.78 19.40 -5.90
N SER A 31 -27.97 19.00 -6.87
CA SER A 31 -27.63 17.58 -7.10
C SER A 31 -26.35 17.44 -7.94
N ILE A 32 -25.62 16.34 -7.73
CA ILE A 32 -24.51 15.90 -8.54
C ILE A 32 -24.79 14.47 -8.98
N SER A 33 -24.82 14.25 -10.29
CA SER A 33 -25.05 12.91 -10.85
C SER A 33 -23.96 12.56 -11.86
N TYR A 34 -23.43 11.35 -11.76
CA TYR A 34 -22.48 10.77 -12.68
C TYR A 34 -23.14 9.70 -13.50
N ARG A 35 -22.86 9.67 -14.80
CA ARG A 35 -23.21 8.58 -15.71
C ARG A 35 -21.93 8.06 -16.32
N LEU A 36 -21.67 6.77 -16.09
CA LEU A 36 -20.53 6.05 -16.67
C LEU A 36 -21.06 5.15 -17.80
N SER A 37 -20.44 5.23 -18.98
CA SER A 37 -20.69 4.33 -20.09
C SER A 37 -19.40 3.84 -20.71
N MET A 38 -19.49 2.78 -21.50
CA MET A 38 -18.38 2.12 -22.16
C MET A 38 -18.88 1.55 -23.50
N SER A 39 -19.31 2.46 -24.39
CA SER A 39 -20.01 2.11 -25.64
C SER A 39 -19.09 1.35 -26.64
N ARG A 40 -17.77 1.51 -26.51
CA ARG A 40 -16.75 0.90 -27.36
C ARG A 40 -15.61 0.32 -26.54
N PRO A 41 -15.79 -0.83 -25.84
CA PRO A 41 -14.82 -1.36 -24.90
C PRO A 41 -13.40 -1.55 -25.49
N GLN A 42 -13.31 -1.91 -26.78
CA GLN A 42 -12.03 -2.06 -27.49
C GLN A 42 -11.24 -0.76 -27.64
N SER A 43 -11.83 0.39 -27.35
CA SER A 43 -11.12 1.68 -27.35
C SER A 43 -10.42 1.99 -26.05
N HIS A 44 -10.67 1.19 -24.99
CA HIS A 44 -10.21 1.42 -23.63
C HIS A 44 -10.68 2.77 -23.04
N LEU A 45 -11.77 3.36 -23.56
CA LEU A 45 -12.26 4.66 -23.15
C LEU A 45 -13.54 4.52 -22.32
N PHE A 46 -13.44 4.85 -21.06
CA PHE A 46 -14.58 5.12 -20.21
C PHE A 46 -15.20 6.47 -20.57
N GLU A 47 -16.49 6.54 -20.72
CA GLU A 47 -17.24 7.76 -21.07
C GLU A 47 -17.96 8.25 -19.83
N VAL A 48 -17.60 9.44 -19.33
CA VAL A 48 -18.18 10.04 -18.12
C VAL A 48 -19.00 11.26 -18.50
N GLN A 49 -20.22 11.33 -17.96
CA GLN A 49 -21.06 12.51 -17.98
C GLN A 49 -21.42 12.90 -16.55
N MET A 50 -21.15 14.15 -16.19
CA MET A 50 -21.59 14.77 -14.94
C MET A 50 -22.75 15.71 -15.23
N ILE A 51 -23.83 15.59 -14.45
CA ILE A 51 -24.99 16.48 -14.50
C ILE A 51 -25.08 17.14 -13.13
N VAL A 52 -24.97 18.46 -13.10
CA VAL A 52 -24.89 19.27 -11.87
C VAL A 52 -26.04 20.27 -11.88
N GLU A 53 -26.96 20.14 -10.92
CA GLU A 53 -28.05 21.10 -10.75
C GLU A 53 -27.56 22.24 -9.81
N LEU A 54 -27.56 23.45 -10.34
CA LEU A 54 -27.07 24.64 -9.67
C LEU A 54 -28.19 25.37 -8.93
N PRO A 55 -27.91 25.87 -7.72
CA PRO A 55 -28.77 26.90 -7.13
C PRO A 55 -28.61 28.21 -7.93
N GLU A 56 -29.64 29.05 -7.92
CA GLU A 56 -29.69 30.31 -8.69
C GLU A 56 -28.47 31.21 -8.49
N GLN A 57 -27.88 31.17 -7.27
CA GLN A 57 -26.72 31.97 -6.89
C GLN A 57 -25.42 31.54 -7.59
N LEU A 58 -25.37 30.34 -8.18
CA LEU A 58 -24.19 29.80 -8.85
C LEU A 58 -24.29 29.77 -10.38
N LYS A 59 -25.42 30.11 -10.98
CA LYS A 59 -25.63 30.07 -12.44
C LYS A 59 -24.66 30.93 -13.27
N ASP A 60 -24.03 31.93 -12.64
CA ASP A 60 -23.07 32.81 -13.27
C ASP A 60 -21.66 32.69 -12.67
N LYS A 61 -21.45 31.78 -11.71
CA LYS A 61 -20.16 31.53 -11.10
C LYS A 61 -19.48 30.31 -11.71
N PRO A 62 -18.19 30.41 -12.11
CA PRO A 62 -17.45 29.26 -12.60
C PRO A 62 -17.30 28.19 -11.53
N LEU A 63 -17.50 26.93 -11.90
CA LEU A 63 -17.18 25.76 -11.11
C LEU A 63 -15.90 25.11 -11.62
N GLN A 64 -15.09 24.60 -10.72
CA GLN A 64 -13.86 23.87 -11.05
C GLN A 64 -14.07 22.36 -10.95
N PHE A 65 -13.82 21.65 -12.03
CA PHE A 65 -13.83 20.20 -12.13
C PHE A 65 -12.39 19.71 -12.11
N GLN A 66 -12.06 18.88 -11.14
CA GLN A 66 -10.68 18.49 -10.88
C GLN A 66 -10.52 16.98 -10.83
N MET A 67 -9.49 16.47 -11.52
CA MET A 67 -9.08 15.07 -11.44
C MET A 67 -8.11 14.87 -10.28
N ALA A 68 -8.22 13.76 -9.57
CA ALA A 68 -7.27 13.42 -8.52
C ALA A 68 -5.86 13.16 -9.09
N LYS A 69 -4.80 13.44 -8.32
CA LYS A 69 -3.42 13.07 -8.66
C LYS A 69 -3.03 11.70 -8.14
N TRP A 70 -3.76 11.15 -7.16
CA TRP A 70 -3.52 9.88 -6.52
C TRP A 70 -4.84 9.25 -6.04
N SER A 71 -4.82 8.00 -5.62
CA SER A 71 -5.97 7.29 -5.05
C SER A 71 -5.71 6.87 -3.61
N PRO A 72 -6.74 6.81 -2.73
CA PRO A 72 -6.62 6.27 -1.39
C PRO A 72 -6.02 4.86 -1.39
N GLY A 73 -5.10 4.59 -0.44
CA GLY A 73 -4.32 3.36 -0.39
C GLY A 73 -3.02 3.42 -1.21
N ARG A 74 -2.79 4.50 -1.99
CA ARG A 74 -1.53 4.75 -2.69
C ARG A 74 -0.86 6.00 -2.17
N TYR A 75 0.47 5.95 -2.12
CA TYR A 75 1.27 7.03 -1.57
C TYR A 75 2.05 7.79 -2.66
N GLY A 76 2.09 7.25 -3.87
CA GLY A 76 2.66 7.89 -5.06
C GLY A 76 1.68 8.84 -5.77
N VAL A 77 2.21 9.69 -6.65
CA VAL A 77 1.45 10.58 -7.54
C VAL A 77 1.40 9.99 -8.94
N PHE A 78 0.20 9.83 -9.48
CA PHE A 78 -0.04 9.18 -10.77
C PHE A 78 -0.59 10.14 -11.83
N ASP A 79 -1.02 11.36 -11.46
CA ASP A 79 -1.53 12.40 -12.37
C ASP A 79 -2.59 11.86 -13.34
N PHE A 80 -3.71 11.36 -12.82
CA PHE A 80 -4.77 10.69 -13.61
C PHE A 80 -5.34 11.57 -14.72
N ALA A 81 -5.22 12.90 -14.61
CA ALA A 81 -5.65 13.85 -15.63
C ALA A 81 -4.97 13.65 -16.99
N LYS A 82 -3.80 12.98 -17.05
CA LYS A 82 -3.11 12.62 -18.30
C LYS A 82 -3.94 11.70 -19.20
N ASN A 83 -4.87 10.93 -18.60
CA ASN A 83 -5.73 9.98 -19.31
C ASN A 83 -7.05 10.61 -19.79
N VAL A 84 -7.34 11.87 -19.41
CA VAL A 84 -8.58 12.57 -19.76
C VAL A 84 -8.54 13.07 -21.20
N GLN A 85 -9.61 12.80 -21.95
CA GLN A 85 -9.78 13.19 -23.34
C GLN A 85 -11.15 13.84 -23.55
N GLU A 86 -11.26 14.67 -24.58
CA GLU A 86 -12.52 15.24 -25.09
C GLU A 86 -13.38 15.91 -23.99
N PHE A 87 -12.77 16.67 -23.10
CA PHE A 87 -13.52 17.41 -22.09
C PHE A 87 -14.42 18.48 -22.75
N ARG A 88 -15.72 18.44 -22.47
CA ARG A 88 -16.73 19.36 -23.02
C ARG A 88 -17.75 19.72 -21.94
N ALA A 89 -18.38 20.88 -22.06
CA ALA A 89 -19.50 21.31 -21.23
C ALA A 89 -20.49 22.15 -22.02
N ASN A 90 -21.71 22.31 -21.48
CA ASN A 90 -22.70 23.27 -21.99
C ASN A 90 -22.48 24.71 -21.47
N GLY A 91 -21.29 24.99 -20.93
CA GLY A 91 -20.79 26.31 -20.49
C GLY A 91 -19.43 26.60 -21.12
N ALA A 92 -18.87 27.78 -20.84
CA ALA A 92 -17.54 28.14 -21.33
C ALA A 92 -16.46 27.42 -20.53
N VAL A 93 -15.57 26.69 -21.22
CA VAL A 93 -14.53 25.84 -20.62
C VAL A 93 -13.18 26.55 -20.69
N THR A 94 -12.42 26.53 -19.59
CA THR A 94 -11.02 26.95 -19.54
C THR A 94 -10.21 25.93 -18.76
N ARG A 95 -9.05 25.49 -19.29
CA ARG A 95 -8.08 24.67 -18.54
C ARG A 95 -7.32 25.57 -17.56
N VAL A 96 -7.37 25.26 -16.27
CA VAL A 96 -6.76 26.08 -15.21
C VAL A 96 -5.32 25.64 -14.94
N ASP A 97 -5.11 24.34 -14.80
CA ASP A 97 -3.82 23.71 -14.52
C ASP A 97 -3.77 22.29 -15.09
N ASP A 98 -2.79 21.49 -14.67
CA ASP A 98 -2.57 20.12 -15.17
C ASP A 98 -3.71 19.15 -14.82
N GLN A 99 -4.55 19.44 -13.82
CA GLN A 99 -5.62 18.55 -13.35
C GLN A 99 -7.01 19.20 -13.28
N THR A 100 -7.15 20.52 -13.59
CA THR A 100 -8.36 21.31 -13.29
C THR A 100 -8.92 21.97 -14.54
N TRP A 101 -10.24 21.87 -14.73
CA TRP A 101 -11.04 22.58 -15.75
C TRP A 101 -12.04 23.48 -15.07
N SER A 102 -12.09 24.76 -15.45
CA SER A 102 -13.11 25.71 -15.02
C SER A 102 -14.22 25.79 -16.06
N VAL A 103 -15.46 25.71 -15.60
CA VAL A 103 -16.66 25.82 -16.47
C VAL A 103 -17.53 26.97 -15.97
N ALA A 104 -17.70 28.00 -16.79
CA ALA A 104 -18.63 29.10 -16.51
C ALA A 104 -20.04 28.71 -17.03
N PRO A 105 -21.08 28.65 -16.18
CA PRO A 105 -22.41 28.18 -16.55
C PRO A 105 -23.16 29.09 -17.54
N GLN A 106 -22.83 30.38 -17.60
CA GLN A 106 -23.45 31.35 -18.49
C GLN A 106 -24.99 31.43 -18.37
N GLY A 107 -25.50 31.47 -17.13
CA GLY A 107 -26.94 31.50 -16.84
C GLY A 107 -27.63 30.14 -16.77
N ASN A 108 -26.94 29.05 -17.13
CA ASN A 108 -27.53 27.70 -17.02
C ASN A 108 -27.67 27.30 -15.54
N THR A 109 -28.81 26.76 -15.17
CA THR A 109 -29.07 26.15 -13.86
C THR A 109 -28.77 24.64 -13.84
N THR A 110 -28.58 24.04 -15.01
CA THR A 110 -28.08 22.65 -15.16
C THR A 110 -26.81 22.68 -15.97
N LEU A 111 -25.70 22.26 -15.34
CA LEU A 111 -24.43 22.15 -15.99
C LEU A 111 -24.18 20.68 -16.36
N THR A 112 -23.91 20.45 -17.65
CA THR A 112 -23.54 19.12 -18.17
C THR A 112 -22.09 19.14 -18.60
N VAL A 113 -21.27 18.30 -17.98
CA VAL A 113 -19.85 18.12 -18.32
C VAL A 113 -19.68 16.68 -18.80
N SER A 114 -18.94 16.49 -19.89
CA SER A 114 -18.61 15.17 -20.42
C SER A 114 -17.13 15.08 -20.77
N TYR A 115 -16.54 13.91 -20.54
CA TYR A 115 -15.15 13.61 -20.87
C TYR A 115 -14.97 12.10 -21.03
N LYS A 116 -13.83 11.70 -21.58
CA LYS A 116 -13.44 10.29 -21.66
C LYS A 116 -12.16 10.08 -20.89
N VAL A 117 -12.01 8.88 -20.33
CA VAL A 117 -10.78 8.47 -19.62
C VAL A 117 -10.25 7.19 -20.26
N PHE A 118 -9.00 7.20 -20.68
CA PHE A 118 -8.32 6.01 -21.16
C PHE A 118 -7.91 5.14 -19.95
N GLY A 119 -8.31 3.87 -19.98
CA GLY A 119 -8.01 2.89 -18.95
C GLY A 119 -7.65 1.54 -19.55
N ASN A 120 -6.37 1.17 -19.47
CA ASN A 120 -5.86 -0.12 -19.94
C ASN A 120 -4.77 -0.66 -18.99
N ASP A 121 -5.01 -0.53 -17.70
CA ASP A 121 -4.11 -1.00 -16.65
C ASP A 121 -4.95 -1.62 -15.53
N LEU A 122 -4.87 -2.95 -15.38
CA LEU A 122 -5.54 -3.70 -14.32
C LEU A 122 -4.69 -3.67 -13.07
N SER A 123 -5.01 -2.79 -12.16
CA SER A 123 -4.31 -2.64 -10.87
C SER A 123 -5.24 -2.08 -9.80
N GLY A 124 -4.81 -2.09 -8.56
CA GLY A 124 -5.51 -1.41 -7.44
C GLY A 124 -5.50 0.13 -7.57
N THR A 125 -4.80 0.69 -8.55
CA THR A 125 -4.62 2.14 -8.74
C THR A 125 -5.35 2.68 -9.94
N PHE A 126 -5.16 2.04 -11.09
CA PHE A 126 -5.70 2.46 -12.38
C PHE A 126 -7.00 1.74 -12.71
N SER A 127 -7.40 1.81 -13.96
CA SER A 127 -8.62 1.19 -14.47
C SER A 127 -8.34 0.51 -15.79
N GLN A 128 -9.02 -0.61 -16.04
CA GLN A 128 -8.95 -1.32 -17.30
C GLN A 128 -10.34 -1.46 -17.92
N LEU A 129 -10.42 -1.23 -19.21
CA LEU A 129 -11.59 -1.52 -20.04
C LEU A 129 -11.12 -2.22 -21.31
N ASP A 130 -11.59 -3.42 -21.55
CA ASP A 130 -11.37 -4.13 -22.81
C ASP A 130 -12.65 -4.86 -23.25
N THR A 131 -12.58 -5.74 -24.24
CA THR A 131 -13.74 -6.49 -24.76
C THR A 131 -14.21 -7.61 -23.84
N ARG A 132 -13.51 -7.88 -22.75
CA ARG A 132 -13.79 -8.96 -21.79
C ARG A 132 -14.41 -8.41 -20.52
N HIS A 133 -13.90 -7.27 -20.01
CA HIS A 133 -14.35 -6.67 -18.77
C HIS A 133 -14.04 -5.18 -18.68
N ALA A 134 -14.60 -4.54 -17.65
CA ALA A 134 -14.18 -3.26 -17.13
C ALA A 134 -13.95 -3.39 -15.62
N ASN A 135 -12.82 -2.91 -15.17
CA ASN A 135 -12.50 -2.74 -13.76
C ASN A 135 -12.07 -1.28 -13.54
N TYR A 136 -12.63 -0.61 -12.54
CA TYR A 136 -12.24 0.76 -12.28
C TYR A 136 -12.05 1.09 -10.81
N ASN A 137 -11.05 1.94 -10.56
CA ASN A 137 -10.83 2.67 -9.33
C ASN A 137 -11.32 4.11 -9.53
N GLY A 138 -12.25 4.55 -8.70
CA GLY A 138 -13.01 5.78 -8.92
C GLY A 138 -12.16 7.04 -9.03
N ALA A 139 -11.04 7.15 -8.28
CA ALA A 139 -10.13 8.28 -8.34
C ALA A 139 -9.48 8.48 -9.71
N SER A 140 -9.29 7.39 -10.48
CA SER A 140 -8.71 7.44 -11.82
C SER A 140 -9.75 7.76 -12.92
N ILE A 141 -11.05 7.77 -12.58
CA ILE A 141 -12.16 7.94 -13.55
C ILE A 141 -12.98 9.21 -13.29
N PHE A 142 -13.31 9.51 -12.04
CA PHE A 142 -14.29 10.54 -11.71
C PHE A 142 -13.64 11.83 -11.22
N MET A 143 -13.90 12.93 -11.92
CA MET A 143 -13.57 14.26 -11.43
C MET A 143 -14.48 14.63 -10.25
N TYR A 144 -13.98 15.47 -9.35
CA TYR A 144 -14.79 16.13 -8.34
C TYR A 144 -14.95 17.61 -8.64
N ILE A 145 -15.94 18.22 -8.01
CA ILE A 145 -16.13 19.67 -8.05
C ILE A 145 -15.45 20.26 -6.81
N VAL A 146 -14.50 21.17 -7.02
CA VAL A 146 -13.74 21.83 -5.94
C VAL A 146 -14.71 22.53 -4.99
N GLY A 147 -14.57 22.29 -3.68
CA GLY A 147 -15.49 22.79 -2.65
C GLY A 147 -16.74 21.93 -2.43
N HIS A 148 -17.06 20.97 -3.31
CA HIS A 148 -18.28 20.18 -3.28
C HIS A 148 -18.07 18.64 -3.13
N LYS A 149 -16.88 18.22 -2.70
CA LYS A 149 -16.67 16.79 -2.38
C LYS A 149 -17.61 16.25 -1.29
N PRO A 150 -18.01 17.04 -0.27
CA PRO A 150 -18.95 16.59 0.76
C PRO A 150 -20.38 16.36 0.26
N ASP A 151 -20.76 16.93 -0.88
CA ASP A 151 -22.15 16.83 -1.37
C ASP A 151 -22.48 15.40 -1.80
N PRO A 152 -23.72 14.91 -1.54
CA PRO A 152 -24.14 13.58 -1.97
C PRO A 152 -24.12 13.43 -3.50
N VAL A 153 -23.67 12.27 -3.97
CA VAL A 153 -23.57 11.98 -5.41
C VAL A 153 -24.37 10.75 -5.81
N LYS A 154 -24.86 10.76 -7.05
CA LYS A 154 -25.50 9.61 -7.69
C LYS A 154 -24.60 9.11 -8.81
N LEU A 155 -24.51 7.79 -8.96
CA LEU A 155 -23.80 7.14 -10.05
C LEU A 155 -24.73 6.17 -10.76
N SER A 156 -24.85 6.30 -12.08
CA SER A 156 -25.47 5.30 -12.95
C SER A 156 -24.43 4.72 -13.90
N ILE A 157 -24.47 3.41 -14.11
CA ILE A 157 -23.51 2.71 -14.98
C ILE A 157 -24.28 2.02 -16.11
N GLN A 158 -23.93 2.36 -17.34
CA GLN A 158 -24.40 1.72 -18.54
C GLN A 158 -23.33 0.75 -19.05
N ALA A 159 -23.41 -0.49 -18.58
CA ALA A 159 -22.52 -1.56 -19.00
C ALA A 159 -22.88 -2.09 -20.39
N PRO A 160 -21.94 -2.73 -21.11
CA PRO A 160 -22.22 -3.50 -22.32
C PRO A 160 -23.28 -4.57 -22.08
N ALA A 161 -24.02 -4.95 -23.11
CA ALA A 161 -25.09 -5.94 -23.01
C ALA A 161 -24.57 -7.27 -22.47
N GLY A 162 -25.25 -7.80 -21.44
CA GLY A 162 -24.89 -9.06 -20.78
C GLY A 162 -23.81 -8.95 -19.70
N TRP A 163 -23.20 -7.79 -19.50
CA TRP A 163 -22.24 -7.61 -18.41
C TRP A 163 -22.95 -7.28 -17.10
N LYS A 164 -22.47 -7.90 -16.02
CA LYS A 164 -22.95 -7.73 -14.65
C LYS A 164 -22.00 -6.79 -13.90
N ILE A 165 -22.55 -6.03 -12.94
CA ILE A 165 -21.80 -5.05 -12.15
C ILE A 165 -21.76 -5.49 -10.69
N VAL A 166 -20.59 -5.43 -10.07
CA VAL A 166 -20.39 -5.70 -8.65
C VAL A 166 -19.37 -4.73 -8.04
N ASN A 167 -19.65 -4.29 -6.82
CA ASN A 167 -18.75 -3.47 -5.98
C ASN A 167 -19.10 -3.68 -4.50
N GLY A 168 -18.37 -3.01 -3.60
CA GLY A 168 -18.56 -3.09 -2.15
C GLY A 168 -19.78 -2.33 -1.59
N ARG A 169 -20.71 -1.85 -2.43
CA ARG A 169 -21.88 -1.07 -1.99
C ARG A 169 -23.17 -1.79 -2.30
N THR A 170 -24.04 -1.87 -1.29
CA THR A 170 -25.36 -2.53 -1.39
C THR A 170 -26.52 -1.55 -1.59
N GLU A 171 -26.33 -0.26 -1.27
CA GLU A 171 -27.35 0.77 -1.48
C GLU A 171 -27.55 1.06 -2.96
N ARG A 172 -28.60 0.47 -3.54
CA ARG A 172 -28.98 0.61 -4.95
C ARG A 172 -30.42 1.10 -5.05
N PRO A 173 -30.66 2.38 -5.42
CA PRO A 173 -32.02 2.87 -5.64
C PRO A 173 -32.68 2.27 -6.89
N GLY A 174 -31.90 1.70 -7.80
CA GLY A 174 -32.32 1.03 -9.01
C GLY A 174 -31.29 0.03 -9.53
N GLN A 175 -31.64 -0.67 -10.61
CA GLN A 175 -30.66 -1.52 -11.28
C GLN A 175 -29.55 -0.65 -11.88
N ASN A 176 -28.27 -0.95 -11.55
CA ASN A 176 -27.08 -0.21 -12.01
C ASN A 176 -27.05 1.27 -11.58
N GLU A 177 -27.68 1.60 -10.46
CA GLU A 177 -27.65 2.93 -9.84
C GLU A 177 -27.23 2.84 -8.38
N TRP A 178 -26.36 3.77 -7.97
CA TRP A 178 -25.86 3.88 -6.60
C TRP A 178 -26.04 5.31 -6.08
N ARG A 179 -26.16 5.43 -4.77
CA ARG A 179 -26.08 6.70 -4.05
C ARG A 179 -24.90 6.64 -3.09
N PHE A 180 -24.11 7.70 -3.07
CA PHE A 180 -23.00 7.83 -2.15
C PHE A 180 -23.19 9.11 -1.32
N PRO A 181 -22.81 9.08 -0.03
CA PRO A 181 -22.96 10.24 0.84
C PRO A 181 -22.07 11.42 0.40
N ASN A 182 -20.99 11.14 -0.33
CA ASN A 182 -20.03 12.12 -0.84
C ASN A 182 -19.16 11.50 -1.93
N TRP A 183 -18.33 12.33 -2.57
CA TRP A 183 -17.42 11.90 -3.63
C TRP A 183 -16.33 10.95 -3.12
N ASP A 184 -15.78 11.19 -1.89
CA ASP A 184 -14.68 10.38 -1.34
C ASP A 184 -15.10 8.92 -1.13
N VAL A 185 -16.32 8.67 -0.68
CA VAL A 185 -16.87 7.31 -0.57
C VAL A 185 -17.13 6.68 -1.95
N MET A 186 -17.53 7.49 -2.94
CA MET A 186 -17.73 6.98 -4.30
C MET A 186 -16.42 6.46 -4.90
N ILE A 187 -15.33 7.20 -4.76
CA ILE A 187 -14.05 6.78 -5.33
C ILE A 187 -13.36 5.66 -4.55
N ASP A 188 -13.71 5.48 -3.28
CA ASP A 188 -13.26 4.36 -2.44
C ASP A 188 -14.10 3.08 -2.66
N THR A 189 -14.76 2.98 -3.82
CA THR A 189 -15.62 1.86 -4.18
C THR A 189 -15.23 1.31 -5.54
N PRO A 190 -14.22 0.43 -5.60
CA PRO A 190 -13.80 -0.22 -6.84
C PRO A 190 -14.95 -1.07 -7.39
N THR A 191 -15.02 -1.16 -8.70
CA THR A 191 -16.14 -1.82 -9.38
C THR A 191 -15.63 -2.73 -10.49
N GLU A 192 -16.09 -3.99 -10.47
CA GLU A 192 -15.90 -4.98 -11.53
C GLU A 192 -17.16 -5.09 -12.38
N ILE A 193 -16.99 -5.10 -13.70
CA ILE A 193 -18.07 -5.17 -14.69
C ILE A 193 -17.68 -6.18 -15.76
N ALA A 194 -18.28 -7.37 -15.73
CA ALA A 194 -17.96 -8.44 -16.66
C ALA A 194 -19.13 -9.43 -16.78
N PRO A 195 -19.19 -10.24 -17.83
CA PRO A 195 -20.27 -11.21 -18.00
C PRO A 195 -20.17 -12.40 -17.05
N ASP A 196 -18.98 -12.76 -16.60
CA ASP A 196 -18.64 -14.09 -16.09
C ASP A 196 -18.04 -14.13 -14.68
N TRP A 197 -17.88 -12.98 -13.97
CA TRP A 197 -17.55 -13.05 -12.56
C TRP A 197 -18.61 -13.82 -11.76
N THR A 198 -18.18 -14.48 -10.69
CA THR A 198 -19.03 -15.25 -9.79
C THR A 198 -18.89 -14.78 -8.36
N GLN A 199 -19.88 -15.07 -7.51
CA GLN A 199 -19.89 -14.64 -6.11
C GLN A 199 -20.30 -15.79 -5.21
N ASP A 200 -19.52 -15.99 -4.15
CA ASP A 200 -19.84 -16.80 -2.99
C ASP A 200 -20.05 -15.88 -1.77
N THR A 201 -20.76 -16.36 -0.75
CA THR A 201 -21.06 -15.56 0.45
C THR A 201 -20.94 -16.42 1.70
N PHE A 202 -20.38 -15.86 2.78
CA PHE A 202 -20.37 -16.45 4.11
C PHE A 202 -20.69 -15.39 5.18
N GLU A 203 -20.92 -15.83 6.43
CA GLU A 203 -21.24 -14.93 7.54
C GLU A 203 -20.26 -15.16 8.72
N VAL A 204 -19.80 -14.04 9.31
CA VAL A 204 -19.05 -14.03 10.55
C VAL A 204 -19.62 -12.95 11.46
N ASN A 205 -20.01 -13.33 12.69
CA ASN A 205 -20.57 -12.42 13.71
C ASN A 205 -21.74 -11.56 13.19
N GLY A 206 -22.62 -12.15 12.37
CA GLY A 206 -23.79 -11.48 11.81
C GLY A 206 -23.50 -10.50 10.66
N LYS A 207 -22.26 -10.44 10.18
CA LYS A 207 -21.86 -9.64 9.02
C LYS A 207 -21.68 -10.54 7.81
N LYS A 208 -22.06 -10.06 6.62
CA LYS A 208 -21.93 -10.80 5.36
C LYS A 208 -20.64 -10.45 4.65
N TYR A 209 -20.01 -11.47 4.11
CA TYR A 209 -18.78 -11.37 3.34
C TYR A 209 -18.99 -12.01 1.97
N HIS A 210 -18.80 -11.21 0.92
CA HIS A 210 -18.93 -11.65 -0.46
C HIS A 210 -17.54 -11.88 -1.05
N VAL A 211 -17.35 -13.06 -1.63
CA VAL A 211 -16.12 -13.40 -2.36
C VAL A 211 -16.47 -13.40 -3.85
N VAL A 212 -16.14 -12.32 -4.50
CA VAL A 212 -16.31 -12.16 -5.95
C VAL A 212 -15.02 -12.60 -6.63
N VAL A 213 -15.14 -13.49 -7.60
CA VAL A 213 -13.97 -13.96 -8.35
C VAL A 213 -14.23 -13.77 -9.84
N HIS A 214 -13.31 -13.06 -10.49
CA HIS A 214 -13.18 -12.96 -11.92
C HIS A 214 -11.86 -13.63 -12.34
N SER A 215 -11.93 -14.69 -13.13
CA SER A 215 -10.75 -15.51 -13.45
C SER A 215 -10.63 -15.69 -14.96
N PHE A 216 -9.48 -15.38 -15.52
CA PHE A 216 -9.17 -15.59 -16.94
C PHE A 216 -8.46 -16.94 -17.21
N GLY A 217 -8.40 -17.82 -16.24
CA GLY A 217 -7.77 -19.12 -16.38
C GLY A 217 -8.44 -20.21 -15.56
N PRO A 218 -7.92 -21.43 -15.60
CA PRO A 218 -8.50 -22.54 -14.86
C PRO A 218 -8.35 -22.36 -13.35
N GLU A 219 -9.43 -22.56 -12.61
CA GLU A 219 -9.42 -22.47 -11.14
C GLU A 219 -8.89 -23.74 -10.46
N GLY A 220 -8.70 -24.82 -11.19
CA GLY A 220 -8.18 -26.10 -10.65
C GLY A 220 -9.03 -26.72 -9.53
N GLY A 221 -10.32 -26.38 -9.44
CA GLY A 221 -11.21 -26.81 -8.37
C GLY A 221 -10.96 -26.16 -7.00
N LYS A 222 -10.13 -25.12 -6.93
CA LYS A 222 -9.71 -24.45 -5.67
C LYS A 222 -10.74 -23.45 -5.12
N ARG A 223 -11.77 -23.07 -5.87
CA ARG A 223 -12.76 -22.05 -5.47
C ARG A 223 -13.34 -22.27 -4.08
N ALA A 224 -13.91 -23.44 -3.82
CA ALA A 224 -14.54 -23.71 -2.55
C ALA A 224 -13.54 -23.73 -1.37
N ALA A 225 -12.28 -24.10 -1.62
CA ALA A 225 -11.22 -24.00 -0.62
C ALA A 225 -10.86 -22.54 -0.35
N LEU A 226 -10.72 -21.72 -1.39
CA LEU A 226 -10.44 -20.28 -1.28
C LEU A 226 -11.46 -19.58 -0.40
N VAL A 227 -12.76 -19.78 -0.63
CA VAL A 227 -13.84 -19.18 0.17
C VAL A 227 -13.75 -19.58 1.64
N ARG A 228 -13.56 -20.90 1.92
CA ARG A 228 -13.41 -21.40 3.30
C ARG A 228 -12.18 -20.82 4.00
N ASP A 229 -11.09 -20.64 3.28
CA ASP A 229 -9.84 -20.17 3.87
C ASP A 229 -9.85 -18.65 4.06
N ILE A 230 -10.53 -17.89 3.19
CA ILE A 230 -10.87 -16.48 3.43
C ILE A 230 -11.74 -16.35 4.69
N GLU A 231 -12.75 -17.21 4.88
CA GLU A 231 -13.55 -17.21 6.10
C GLU A 231 -12.70 -17.41 7.38
N LYS A 232 -11.70 -18.31 7.34
CA LYS A 232 -10.78 -18.52 8.48
C LYS A 232 -9.94 -17.27 8.77
N ILE A 233 -9.44 -16.59 7.74
CA ILE A 233 -8.71 -15.32 7.89
C ILE A 233 -9.61 -14.28 8.57
N VAL A 234 -10.82 -14.06 8.04
CA VAL A 234 -11.80 -13.12 8.59
C VAL A 234 -12.08 -13.43 10.07
N ARG A 235 -12.28 -14.71 10.44
CA ARG A 235 -12.52 -15.11 11.82
C ARG A 235 -11.32 -14.81 12.72
N ALA A 236 -10.09 -15.03 12.26
CA ALA A 236 -8.87 -14.76 13.04
C ALA A 236 -8.69 -13.25 13.29
N GLU A 237 -8.91 -12.42 12.30
CA GLU A 237 -8.76 -10.97 12.43
C GLU A 237 -9.90 -10.34 13.25
N VAL A 238 -11.14 -10.77 13.04
CA VAL A 238 -12.28 -10.35 13.87
C VAL A 238 -12.09 -10.77 15.32
N ALA A 239 -11.46 -11.92 15.60
CA ALA A 239 -11.15 -12.33 16.97
C ALA A 239 -10.14 -11.39 17.65
N MET A 240 -9.21 -10.80 16.90
CA MET A 240 -8.26 -9.83 17.44
C MET A 240 -8.90 -8.45 17.67
N TRP A 241 -9.64 -7.94 16.69
CA TRP A 241 -10.10 -6.56 16.66
C TRP A 241 -11.53 -6.33 17.17
N GLY A 242 -12.37 -7.36 17.16
CA GLY A 242 -13.81 -7.25 17.28
C GLY A 242 -14.51 -7.11 15.92
N ALA A 243 -15.85 -7.19 15.93
CA ALA A 243 -16.64 -7.07 14.73
C ALA A 243 -16.50 -5.67 14.09
N PRO A 244 -16.28 -5.56 12.79
CA PRO A 244 -16.24 -4.27 12.09
C PRO A 244 -17.62 -3.63 12.00
N GLU A 245 -17.65 -2.33 11.72
CA GLU A 245 -18.90 -1.53 11.74
C GLU A 245 -19.76 -1.68 10.47
N PHE A 246 -19.21 -2.26 9.38
CA PHE A 246 -20.00 -2.50 8.17
C PHE A 246 -20.99 -3.67 8.36
N GLU A 247 -22.04 -3.71 7.55
CA GLU A 247 -22.96 -4.84 7.49
C GLU A 247 -22.52 -5.89 6.47
N GLU A 248 -21.89 -5.45 5.39
CA GLU A 248 -21.40 -6.30 4.31
C GLU A 248 -20.00 -5.86 3.86
N TYR A 249 -19.19 -6.82 3.44
CA TYR A 249 -17.83 -6.60 2.90
C TYR A 249 -17.62 -7.44 1.64
N THR A 250 -16.92 -6.90 0.65
CA THR A 250 -16.70 -7.58 -0.63
C THR A 250 -15.22 -7.75 -0.93
N PHE A 251 -14.77 -8.98 -1.09
CA PHE A 251 -13.48 -9.30 -1.67
C PHE A 251 -13.64 -9.38 -3.20
N LEU A 252 -13.02 -8.47 -3.94
CA LEU A 252 -12.96 -8.49 -5.40
C LEU A 252 -11.64 -9.13 -5.82
N LEU A 253 -11.68 -10.40 -6.19
CA LEU A 253 -10.50 -11.19 -6.55
C LEU A 253 -10.45 -11.34 -8.07
N HIS A 254 -9.38 -10.87 -8.67
CA HIS A 254 -9.12 -10.97 -10.08
C HIS A 254 -7.90 -11.85 -10.34
N PHE A 255 -8.09 -12.96 -11.03
CA PHE A 255 -7.01 -13.86 -11.46
C PHE A 255 -6.76 -13.67 -12.95
N ALA A 256 -5.69 -12.98 -13.27
CA ALA A 256 -5.32 -12.63 -14.64
C ALA A 256 -4.08 -13.42 -15.07
N ALA A 257 -4.24 -14.34 -16.01
CA ALA A 257 -3.15 -15.18 -16.49
C ALA A 257 -1.98 -14.40 -17.09
N ASP A 258 -2.24 -13.20 -17.63
CA ASP A 258 -1.27 -12.40 -18.36
C ASP A 258 -0.73 -11.20 -17.54
N ASP A 259 -1.17 -11.03 -16.30
CA ASP A 259 -0.72 -9.92 -15.47
C ASP A 259 0.70 -10.16 -14.96
N ARG A 260 1.53 -9.12 -15.00
CA ARG A 260 2.95 -9.20 -14.63
C ARG A 260 3.21 -8.94 -13.15
N SER A 261 2.31 -8.27 -12.46
CA SER A 261 2.45 -7.95 -11.05
C SER A 261 1.17 -8.18 -10.27
N GLY A 262 1.28 -8.79 -9.09
CA GLY A 262 0.20 -8.83 -8.12
C GLY A 262 -0.05 -7.46 -7.51
N ASP A 263 -1.29 -7.20 -7.11
CA ASP A 263 -1.69 -5.97 -6.44
C ASP A 263 -2.82 -6.22 -5.45
N GLY A 264 -2.81 -5.47 -4.35
CA GLY A 264 -3.89 -5.37 -3.39
C GLY A 264 -4.23 -3.91 -3.13
N MET A 265 -5.48 -3.65 -2.77
CA MET A 265 -5.94 -2.33 -2.39
C MET A 265 -7.10 -2.46 -1.43
N GLU A 266 -6.92 -1.85 -0.28
CA GLU A 266 -7.90 -1.78 0.77
C GLU A 266 -8.91 -0.65 0.55
N HIS A 267 -10.18 -0.93 0.83
CA HIS A 267 -11.27 0.03 0.81
C HIS A 267 -12.13 -0.08 2.06
N LEU A 268 -13.00 0.89 2.32
CA LEU A 268 -13.79 0.96 3.56
C LEU A 268 -14.68 -0.27 3.76
N THR A 269 -15.29 -0.79 2.69
CA THR A 269 -16.23 -1.92 2.70
C THR A 269 -15.90 -3.00 1.66
N SER A 270 -14.72 -2.95 1.07
CA SER A 270 -14.25 -3.94 0.10
C SER A 270 -12.74 -3.95 0.03
N THR A 271 -12.20 -4.96 -0.63
CA THR A 271 -10.81 -4.96 -1.12
C THR A 271 -10.78 -5.44 -2.55
N GLN A 272 -9.85 -4.89 -3.33
CA GLN A 272 -9.55 -5.36 -4.68
C GLN A 272 -8.20 -6.05 -4.68
N ILE A 273 -8.16 -7.28 -5.18
CA ILE A 273 -6.95 -8.09 -5.23
C ILE A 273 -6.76 -8.62 -6.64
N ILE A 274 -5.61 -8.33 -7.23
CA ILE A 274 -5.22 -8.80 -8.55
C ILE A 274 -4.04 -9.76 -8.37
N GLN A 275 -4.19 -10.98 -8.87
CA GLN A 275 -3.14 -11.99 -8.82
C GLN A 275 -2.69 -12.35 -10.24
N PRO A 276 -1.37 -12.30 -10.52
CA PRO A 276 -0.83 -12.84 -11.76
C PRO A 276 -0.99 -14.37 -11.76
N GLY A 277 -1.42 -14.89 -12.90
CA GLY A 277 -1.68 -16.32 -13.08
C GLY A 277 -3.10 -16.75 -12.69
N ALA A 278 -3.46 -17.94 -13.12
CA ALA A 278 -4.77 -18.52 -12.82
C ALA A 278 -4.78 -19.16 -11.41
N LEU A 279 -5.93 -19.16 -10.74
CA LEU A 279 -6.10 -19.72 -9.39
C LEU A 279 -5.62 -21.18 -9.28
N GLY A 280 -5.74 -21.97 -10.36
CA GLY A 280 -5.27 -23.36 -10.42
C GLY A 280 -3.77 -23.52 -10.51
N GLU A 281 -3.01 -22.48 -10.87
CA GLU A 281 -1.57 -22.55 -11.03
C GLU A 281 -0.83 -22.68 -9.69
N PRO A 282 0.38 -23.29 -9.70
CA PRO A 282 1.19 -23.42 -8.49
C PRO A 282 1.52 -22.05 -7.85
N GLY A 283 1.35 -21.94 -6.55
CA GLY A 283 1.71 -20.76 -5.75
C GLY A 283 0.72 -19.58 -5.86
N VAL A 284 -0.20 -19.55 -6.83
CA VAL A 284 -1.18 -18.46 -6.97
C VAL A 284 -2.18 -18.45 -5.83
N TYR A 285 -2.66 -19.61 -5.43
CA TYR A 285 -3.58 -19.77 -4.31
C TYR A 285 -3.00 -19.24 -2.99
N GLU A 286 -1.78 -19.62 -2.70
CA GLU A 286 -1.07 -19.24 -1.47
C GLU A 286 -0.79 -17.73 -1.45
N ARG A 287 -0.35 -17.17 -2.57
CA ARG A 287 -0.16 -15.71 -2.69
C ARG A 287 -1.48 -14.95 -2.51
N ALA A 288 -2.57 -15.44 -3.12
CA ALA A 288 -3.89 -14.81 -2.97
C ALA A 288 -4.33 -14.76 -1.50
N LEU A 289 -4.14 -15.83 -0.72
CA LEU A 289 -4.45 -15.84 0.71
C LEU A 289 -3.56 -14.89 1.51
N GLY A 290 -2.28 -14.78 1.16
CA GLY A 290 -1.37 -13.80 1.77
C GLY A 290 -1.85 -12.38 1.55
N THR A 291 -2.19 -12.02 0.30
CA THR A 291 -2.73 -10.71 -0.03
C THR A 291 -4.08 -10.48 0.66
N VAL A 292 -4.99 -11.46 0.68
CA VAL A 292 -6.27 -11.35 1.40
C VAL A 292 -6.07 -11.03 2.87
N SER A 293 -5.12 -11.71 3.53
CA SER A 293 -4.84 -11.49 4.95
C SER A 293 -4.26 -10.10 5.22
N HIS A 294 -3.41 -9.57 4.34
CA HIS A 294 -2.91 -8.21 4.42
C HIS A 294 -4.04 -7.19 4.20
N GLU A 295 -4.77 -7.31 3.09
CA GLU A 295 -5.78 -6.33 2.70
C GLU A 295 -6.98 -6.31 3.65
N PHE A 296 -7.37 -7.44 4.22
CA PHE A 296 -8.47 -7.47 5.17
C PHE A 296 -8.06 -6.88 6.53
N PHE A 297 -6.80 -7.01 6.94
CA PHE A 297 -6.29 -6.36 8.15
C PHE A 297 -6.39 -4.84 8.08
N HIS A 298 -6.30 -4.27 6.89
CA HIS A 298 -6.51 -2.85 6.66
C HIS A 298 -7.92 -2.36 7.00
N VAL A 299 -8.91 -3.21 7.15
CA VAL A 299 -10.24 -2.82 7.65
C VAL A 299 -10.09 -2.00 8.94
N TRP A 300 -9.12 -2.35 9.78
CA TRP A 300 -8.79 -1.62 11.01
C TRP A 300 -7.56 -0.73 10.83
N ASN A 301 -6.43 -1.28 10.50
CA ASN A 301 -5.14 -0.58 10.27
C ASN A 301 -4.90 -0.46 8.76
N VAL A 302 -5.49 0.49 8.13
CA VAL A 302 -5.37 1.90 7.99
C VAL A 302 -6.75 2.59 7.75
N LYS A 303 -7.79 1.85 7.35
CA LYS A 303 -9.07 2.47 6.98
C LYS A 303 -9.77 3.13 8.17
N ARG A 304 -9.50 2.67 9.39
CA ARG A 304 -10.06 3.22 10.63
C ARG A 304 -8.99 3.80 11.55
N LEU A 305 -7.97 3.04 11.88
CA LEU A 305 -6.80 3.48 12.64
C LEU A 305 -5.72 3.91 11.64
N ARG A 306 -5.60 5.22 11.37
CA ARG A 306 -4.72 5.74 10.32
C ARG A 306 -3.70 6.75 10.84
N PRO A 307 -2.57 6.91 10.16
CA PRO A 307 -1.69 8.07 10.36
C PRO A 307 -2.45 9.40 10.19
N LEU A 308 -2.10 10.40 11.01
CA LEU A 308 -2.78 11.70 11.01
C LEU A 308 -2.75 12.38 9.64
N GLU A 309 -1.63 12.29 8.94
CA GLU A 309 -1.41 12.93 7.65
C GLU A 309 -2.20 12.27 6.49
N LEU A 310 -2.69 11.04 6.70
CA LEU A 310 -3.52 10.32 5.72
C LEU A 310 -5.01 10.73 5.78
N GLY A 311 -5.31 11.91 6.26
CA GLY A 311 -6.67 12.45 6.20
C GLY A 311 -6.85 13.77 6.93
N PRO A 312 -7.73 14.66 6.44
CA PRO A 312 -8.54 14.60 5.21
C PRO A 312 -7.70 14.61 3.92
N TRP A 313 -8.20 13.94 2.88
CA TRP A 313 -7.44 13.76 1.64
C TRP A 313 -7.35 15.03 0.80
N ASP A 314 -6.10 15.41 0.47
CA ASP A 314 -5.77 16.44 -0.50
C ASP A 314 -5.26 15.78 -1.79
N PHE A 315 -6.12 15.74 -2.81
CA PHE A 315 -5.82 15.10 -4.09
C PHE A 315 -4.99 15.97 -5.05
N THR A 316 -4.50 17.12 -4.59
CA THR A 316 -3.69 18.04 -5.39
C THR A 316 -2.19 17.83 -5.25
N ARG A 317 -1.77 17.08 -4.22
CA ARG A 317 -0.37 16.83 -3.87
C ARG A 317 -0.20 15.47 -3.20
N PRO A 318 1.02 14.92 -3.19
CA PRO A 318 1.29 13.70 -2.44
C PRO A 318 1.08 13.91 -0.93
N LEU A 319 0.63 12.89 -0.25
CA LEU A 319 0.57 12.87 1.21
C LEU A 319 1.83 12.19 1.75
N ALA A 320 2.56 12.89 2.60
CA ALA A 320 3.76 12.38 3.25
C ALA A 320 3.49 12.19 4.75
N THR A 321 3.76 10.99 5.26
CA THR A 321 3.66 10.66 6.68
C THR A 321 4.90 9.89 7.13
N ARG A 322 5.26 10.01 8.41
CA ARG A 322 6.34 9.24 9.03
C ARG A 322 5.90 7.86 9.53
N SER A 323 4.63 7.48 9.34
CA SER A 323 4.01 6.36 10.05
C SER A 323 3.52 5.23 9.13
N LEU A 324 3.96 5.16 7.85
CA LEU A 324 3.60 4.04 6.97
C LEU A 324 4.20 2.71 7.44
N TRP A 325 5.34 2.73 8.11
CA TRP A 325 5.92 1.55 8.73
C TRP A 325 4.99 0.89 9.78
N ILE A 326 4.04 1.68 10.37
CA ILE A 326 2.96 1.17 11.23
C ILE A 326 1.77 0.74 10.36
N ALA A 327 1.34 1.61 9.42
CA ALA A 327 0.16 1.36 8.60
C ALA A 327 0.33 0.11 7.72
N GLU A 328 1.48 -0.03 7.07
CA GLU A 328 1.79 -1.09 6.12
C GLU A 328 2.64 -2.20 6.73
N GLY A 329 3.68 -1.80 7.47
CA GLY A 329 4.61 -2.77 8.03
C GLY A 329 3.97 -3.65 9.10
N PHE A 330 3.17 -3.09 10.00
CA PHE A 330 2.41 -3.92 10.96
C PHE A 330 1.35 -4.76 10.25
N THR A 331 0.74 -4.23 9.19
CA THR A 331 -0.21 -5.00 8.38
C THR A 331 0.48 -6.20 7.70
N ASN A 332 1.71 -6.06 7.20
CA ASN A 332 2.50 -7.20 6.71
C ASN A 332 2.74 -8.23 7.81
N TYR A 333 3.24 -7.80 8.97
CA TYR A 333 3.48 -8.69 10.12
C TYR A 333 2.21 -9.45 10.52
N TYR A 334 1.10 -8.73 10.67
CA TYR A 334 -0.17 -9.36 11.01
C TYR A 334 -0.74 -10.19 9.87
N GLY A 335 -0.52 -9.82 8.62
CA GLY A 335 -0.90 -10.65 7.46
C GLY A 335 -0.35 -12.06 7.57
N HIS A 336 0.95 -12.21 7.85
CA HIS A 336 1.59 -13.50 8.09
C HIS A 336 1.09 -14.17 9.39
N LEU A 337 1.03 -13.41 10.48
CA LEU A 337 0.60 -13.94 11.78
C LEU A 337 -0.86 -14.40 11.76
N MET A 338 -1.74 -13.75 10.99
CA MET A 338 -3.15 -14.14 10.87
C MET A 338 -3.32 -15.39 10.03
N LEU A 339 -2.51 -15.63 8.99
CA LEU A 339 -2.47 -16.92 8.29
C LEU A 339 -2.10 -18.05 9.27
N LYS A 340 -1.16 -17.80 10.18
CA LYS A 340 -0.80 -18.75 11.23
C LYS A 340 -1.94 -18.95 12.24
N ARG A 341 -2.58 -17.88 12.72
CA ARG A 341 -3.69 -17.93 13.68
C ARG A 341 -4.97 -18.54 13.10
N ALA A 342 -5.18 -18.36 11.78
CA ALA A 342 -6.25 -19.00 11.03
C ALA A 342 -6.02 -20.50 10.79
N GLY A 343 -4.84 -21.03 11.13
CA GLY A 343 -4.46 -22.42 10.90
C GLY A 343 -4.20 -22.77 9.43
N LEU A 344 -3.92 -21.77 8.60
CA LEU A 344 -3.54 -21.91 7.20
C LEU A 344 -2.03 -22.15 7.05
N TRP A 345 -1.25 -21.60 7.97
CA TRP A 345 0.18 -21.85 8.12
C TRP A 345 0.46 -22.64 9.41
N ASN A 346 1.46 -23.51 9.39
CA ASN A 346 2.06 -24.09 10.60
C ASN A 346 3.14 -23.15 11.18
N ASP A 347 3.75 -23.54 12.31
CA ASP A 347 4.79 -22.73 12.97
C ASP A 347 6.02 -22.55 12.08
N GLU A 348 6.44 -23.60 11.38
CA GLU A 348 7.61 -23.59 10.49
C GLU A 348 7.41 -22.64 9.31
N GLN A 349 6.25 -22.69 8.65
CA GLN A 349 5.94 -21.79 7.53
C GLN A 349 5.98 -20.32 7.95
N PHE A 350 5.41 -19.98 9.10
CA PHE A 350 5.44 -18.63 9.63
C PHE A 350 6.89 -18.19 9.97
N LEU A 351 7.64 -19.02 10.73
CA LEU A 351 9.00 -18.70 11.12
C LEU A 351 9.95 -18.57 9.91
N ASN A 352 9.77 -19.41 8.89
CA ASN A 352 10.54 -19.29 7.64
C ASN A 352 10.22 -18.01 6.88
N ALA A 353 8.95 -17.60 6.78
CA ALA A 353 8.57 -16.35 6.14
C ALA A 353 9.21 -15.13 6.83
N GLU A 354 9.19 -15.10 8.16
CA GLU A 354 9.84 -14.04 8.93
C GLU A 354 11.38 -14.05 8.76
N ALA A 355 12.00 -15.24 8.73
CA ALA A 355 13.44 -15.38 8.48
C ALA A 355 13.83 -14.88 7.07
N GLU A 356 13.02 -15.17 6.05
CA GLU A 356 13.21 -14.66 4.69
C GLU A 356 13.04 -13.14 4.63
N THR A 357 12.11 -12.57 5.39
CA THR A 357 11.95 -11.10 5.49
C THR A 357 13.15 -10.46 6.16
N ILE A 358 13.72 -11.08 7.23
CA ILE A 358 14.97 -10.64 7.84
C ILE A 358 16.10 -10.68 6.81
N GLU A 359 16.27 -11.81 6.10
CA GLU A 359 17.32 -11.96 5.08
C GLU A 359 17.26 -10.86 4.02
N ARG A 360 16.09 -10.69 3.41
CA ARG A 360 15.88 -9.68 2.37
C ARG A 360 16.18 -8.27 2.87
N THR A 361 15.64 -7.89 4.05
CA THR A 361 15.77 -6.55 4.58
C THR A 361 17.19 -6.22 5.04
N GLU A 362 17.83 -7.13 5.79
CA GLU A 362 19.19 -6.94 6.30
C GLU A 362 20.26 -6.98 5.20
N SER A 363 19.97 -7.58 4.04
CA SER A 363 20.85 -7.59 2.88
C SER A 363 20.86 -6.25 2.11
N LEU A 364 19.83 -5.41 2.30
CA LEU A 364 19.72 -4.14 1.59
C LEU A 364 20.66 -3.08 2.19
N GLN A 365 21.47 -2.41 1.36
CA GLN A 365 22.28 -1.27 1.78
C GLN A 365 21.41 -0.13 2.32
N GLY A 366 20.28 0.14 1.68
CA GLY A 366 19.32 1.16 2.11
C GLY A 366 18.79 0.97 3.53
N ASN A 367 18.76 -0.27 4.05
CA ASN A 367 18.34 -0.53 5.43
C ASN A 367 19.28 0.08 6.48
N ARG A 368 20.54 0.29 6.12
CA ARG A 368 21.57 0.93 6.96
C ARG A 368 21.68 2.44 6.74
N LEU A 369 20.94 3.00 5.78
CA LEU A 369 21.00 4.40 5.39
C LEU A 369 19.70 5.15 5.65
N MET A 370 18.58 4.45 5.71
CA MET A 370 17.23 5.03 5.79
C MET A 370 16.47 4.44 6.97
N SER A 371 16.05 5.31 7.90
CA SER A 371 15.23 4.93 9.05
C SER A 371 13.80 4.52 8.62
N ALA A 372 13.01 3.94 9.52
CA ALA A 372 11.62 3.57 9.23
C ALA A 372 10.73 4.81 8.96
N GLU A 373 10.96 5.89 9.68
CA GLU A 373 10.25 7.15 9.45
C GLU A 373 10.66 7.81 8.12
N GLU A 374 11.94 7.79 7.76
CA GLU A 374 12.41 8.31 6.46
C GLU A 374 11.92 7.47 5.29
N SER A 375 11.90 6.14 5.44
CA SER A 375 11.33 5.23 4.46
C SER A 375 9.85 5.55 4.22
N SER A 376 9.08 5.77 5.29
CA SER A 376 7.68 6.18 5.20
C SER A 376 7.50 7.52 4.47
N LEU A 377 8.33 8.53 4.78
CA LEU A 377 8.31 9.83 4.09
C LEU A 377 8.70 9.74 2.61
N SER A 378 9.49 8.74 2.25
CA SER A 378 9.95 8.50 0.88
C SER A 378 8.94 7.75 0.02
N ALA A 379 7.80 7.34 0.57
CA ALA A 379 6.76 6.61 -0.15
C ALA A 379 6.36 7.24 -1.50
N PRO A 380 6.20 8.57 -1.65
CA PRO A 380 5.89 9.18 -2.95
C PRO A 380 6.91 8.87 -4.05
N PHE A 381 8.13 8.48 -3.70
CA PHE A 381 9.22 8.16 -4.64
C PHE A 381 9.40 6.66 -4.86
N ILE A 382 8.99 5.81 -3.91
CA ILE A 382 9.25 4.37 -3.93
C ILE A 382 8.00 3.51 -4.08
N ASP A 383 6.79 4.08 -3.90
CA ASP A 383 5.54 3.35 -4.01
C ASP A 383 4.94 3.46 -5.41
N ARG A 384 5.32 2.54 -6.31
CA ARG A 384 4.76 2.38 -7.67
C ARG A 384 4.60 3.66 -8.49
N ALA A 385 5.26 4.75 -8.09
CA ALA A 385 5.30 5.97 -8.87
C ALA A 385 6.22 5.75 -10.07
N GLU A 386 5.76 6.10 -11.26
CA GLU A 386 6.59 6.05 -12.46
C GLU A 386 7.76 7.02 -12.34
N HIS A 387 8.95 6.54 -12.68
CA HIS A 387 10.16 7.34 -12.66
C HIS A 387 10.46 7.85 -14.08
N ALA A 388 10.56 9.16 -14.21
CA ALA A 388 10.96 9.78 -15.48
C ALA A 388 12.44 9.56 -15.80
N GLN A 389 13.24 9.14 -14.80
CA GLN A 389 14.68 8.93 -14.93
C GLN A 389 15.18 7.85 -13.97
N SER A 390 16.34 7.30 -14.28
CA SER A 390 17.02 6.34 -13.41
C SER A 390 17.38 6.96 -12.07
N THR A 391 17.24 6.18 -10.99
CA THR A 391 17.55 6.58 -9.61
C THR A 391 18.52 5.59 -8.98
N ASN A 392 19.12 5.95 -7.85
CA ASN A 392 19.98 5.06 -7.06
C ASN A 392 19.22 4.44 -5.86
N LEU A 393 17.91 4.33 -5.93
CA LEU A 393 17.09 3.84 -4.81
C LEU A 393 17.45 2.41 -4.39
N HIS A 394 17.88 1.55 -5.31
CA HIS A 394 18.38 0.20 -4.99
C HIS A 394 19.49 0.19 -3.93
N ASN A 395 20.36 1.22 -3.92
CA ASN A 395 21.48 1.32 -2.99
C ASN A 395 21.16 2.18 -1.76
N THR A 396 20.09 2.98 -1.78
CA THR A 396 19.85 4.01 -0.75
C THR A 396 18.51 3.89 -0.04
N ALA A 397 17.53 3.18 -0.62
CA ALA A 397 16.20 3.03 -0.05
C ALA A 397 15.96 1.65 0.53
N VAL A 398 15.07 1.59 1.50
CA VAL A 398 14.44 0.38 2.02
C VAL A 398 12.93 0.62 2.09
N SER A 399 12.13 -0.39 1.77
CA SER A 399 10.69 -0.28 1.87
C SER A 399 10.22 -0.31 3.32
N TYR A 400 9.29 0.58 3.66
CA TYR A 400 8.63 0.62 4.96
C TYR A 400 7.74 -0.62 5.23
N TYR A 401 7.37 -1.39 4.20
CA TYR A 401 6.64 -2.65 4.33
C TYR A 401 7.46 -3.69 5.12
N PRO A 402 8.55 -4.28 4.58
CA PRO A 402 9.31 -5.30 5.30
C PRO A 402 10.05 -4.72 6.52
N LYS A 403 10.53 -3.47 6.46
CA LYS A 403 11.17 -2.85 7.62
C LYS A 403 10.21 -2.68 8.79
N GLY A 404 8.98 -2.22 8.53
CA GLY A 404 7.95 -2.08 9.54
C GLY A 404 7.39 -3.42 10.04
N GLU A 405 7.32 -4.45 9.18
CA GLU A 405 6.99 -5.83 9.54
C GLU A 405 7.94 -6.35 10.62
N LEU A 406 9.24 -6.25 10.39
CA LEU A 406 10.27 -6.69 11.34
C LEU A 406 10.25 -5.88 12.64
N ILE A 407 10.00 -4.57 12.58
CA ILE A 407 9.82 -3.73 13.76
C ILE A 407 8.60 -4.20 14.56
N GLY A 408 7.48 -4.47 13.90
CA GLY A 408 6.27 -4.98 14.53
C GLY A 408 6.49 -6.31 15.24
N MET A 409 7.11 -7.27 14.57
CA MET A 409 7.46 -8.57 15.13
C MET A 409 8.38 -8.44 16.36
N VAL A 410 9.48 -7.70 16.23
CA VAL A 410 10.44 -7.52 17.33
C VAL A 410 9.80 -6.78 18.50
N MET A 411 9.00 -5.75 18.24
CA MET A 411 8.27 -5.01 19.29
C MET A 411 7.29 -5.92 20.03
N ASP A 412 6.53 -6.78 19.33
CA ASP A 412 5.60 -7.74 19.95
C ASP A 412 6.34 -8.71 20.88
N LEU A 413 7.47 -9.27 20.41
CA LEU A 413 8.29 -10.18 21.21
C LEU A 413 8.91 -9.51 22.45
N LEU A 414 9.41 -8.28 22.32
CA LEU A 414 9.95 -7.49 23.44
C LEU A 414 8.85 -7.13 24.45
N LEU A 415 7.67 -6.73 23.98
CA LEU A 415 6.51 -6.47 24.84
C LEU A 415 6.16 -7.73 25.65
N ARG A 416 5.97 -8.86 24.98
CA ARG A 416 5.65 -10.15 25.64
C ARG A 416 6.75 -10.56 26.62
N GLY A 417 8.01 -10.44 26.23
CA GLY A 417 9.15 -10.82 27.08
C GLY A 417 9.29 -9.95 28.32
N ARG A 418 9.39 -8.64 28.14
CA ARG A 418 9.63 -7.67 29.21
C ARG A 418 8.45 -7.56 30.18
N THR A 419 7.21 -7.86 29.73
CA THR A 419 6.01 -7.88 30.58
C THR A 419 5.63 -9.28 31.09
N LYS A 420 6.41 -10.32 30.76
CA LYS A 420 6.10 -11.73 31.08
C LYS A 420 4.74 -12.17 30.53
N GLY A 421 4.43 -11.76 29.31
CA GLY A 421 3.20 -12.08 28.61
C GLY A 421 1.94 -11.33 29.05
N LYS A 422 2.08 -10.24 29.81
CA LYS A 422 0.95 -9.40 30.23
C LYS A 422 0.51 -8.41 29.18
N THR A 423 1.39 -8.05 28.25
CA THR A 423 1.13 -7.11 27.17
C THR A 423 1.74 -7.63 25.87
N SER A 424 0.99 -7.48 24.79
CA SER A 424 1.37 -7.83 23.43
C SER A 424 1.16 -6.62 22.51
N LEU A 425 1.64 -6.70 21.28
CA LEU A 425 1.33 -5.70 20.25
C LEU A 425 -0.18 -5.70 19.91
N ASP A 426 -0.86 -6.86 20.00
CA ASP A 426 -2.33 -6.94 19.87
C ASP A 426 -3.05 -5.99 20.86
N ASP A 427 -2.56 -5.93 22.10
CA ASP A 427 -3.14 -5.05 23.15
C ASP A 427 -2.90 -3.58 22.84
N VAL A 428 -1.70 -3.25 22.35
CA VAL A 428 -1.32 -1.89 21.95
C VAL A 428 -2.17 -1.43 20.78
N MET A 429 -2.33 -2.25 19.75
CA MET A 429 -3.11 -1.91 18.58
C MET A 429 -4.59 -1.74 18.89
N ARG A 430 -5.17 -2.59 19.75
CA ARG A 430 -6.54 -2.42 20.24
C ARG A 430 -6.72 -1.12 21.01
N GLU A 431 -5.75 -0.74 21.86
CA GLU A 431 -5.80 0.53 22.60
C GLU A 431 -5.68 1.74 21.68
N MET A 432 -4.82 1.68 20.64
CA MET A 432 -4.75 2.70 19.60
C MET A 432 -6.08 2.83 18.86
N TYR A 433 -6.71 1.71 18.49
CA TYR A 433 -8.01 1.72 17.83
C TYR A 433 -9.11 2.35 18.70
N GLN A 434 -9.11 2.05 20.01
CA GLN A 434 -10.02 2.69 20.95
C GLN A 434 -9.79 4.19 21.04
N GLU A 435 -8.54 4.63 21.21
CA GLU A 435 -8.21 6.04 21.45
C GLU A 435 -8.36 6.90 20.18
N PHE A 436 -7.90 6.41 19.03
CA PHE A 436 -7.80 7.20 17.80
C PHE A 436 -8.99 7.06 16.84
N TYR A 437 -9.81 6.01 17.04
CA TYR A 437 -11.00 5.80 16.22
C TYR A 437 -12.28 5.78 17.04
N LEU A 438 -12.51 4.78 17.91
CA LEU A 438 -13.80 4.56 18.56
C LEU A 438 -14.17 5.70 19.53
N ASN A 439 -13.22 6.20 20.30
CA ASN A 439 -13.42 7.27 21.30
C ASN A 439 -12.95 8.64 20.80
N SER A 440 -12.67 8.80 19.53
CA SER A 440 -12.19 10.05 18.96
C SER A 440 -13.28 10.73 18.12
N PRO A 441 -13.35 12.08 18.12
CA PRO A 441 -14.25 12.79 17.23
C PRO A 441 -13.88 12.58 15.76
N ASP A 442 -14.85 12.79 14.87
CA ASP A 442 -14.62 12.75 13.43
C ASP A 442 -13.65 13.87 13.01
N SER A 443 -12.73 13.56 12.12
CA SER A 443 -11.78 14.52 11.57
C SER A 443 -12.30 15.23 10.31
N SER A 444 -13.29 14.65 9.65
CA SER A 444 -13.97 15.26 8.50
C SER A 444 -15.33 14.60 8.26
N TYR A 445 -16.07 15.10 7.25
CA TYR A 445 -17.38 14.59 6.83
C TYR A 445 -17.39 13.11 6.38
N TYR A 446 -16.23 12.51 6.12
CA TYR A 446 -16.11 11.12 5.66
C TYR A 446 -15.13 10.28 6.49
N LEU A 447 -14.32 10.90 7.36
CA LEU A 447 -13.31 10.22 8.17
C LEU A 447 -13.64 10.31 9.65
N ARG A 448 -14.01 9.17 10.24
CA ARG A 448 -14.12 9.03 11.69
C ARG A 448 -12.74 8.96 12.32
N GLY A 449 -12.62 9.47 13.54
CA GLY A 449 -11.39 9.46 14.32
C GLY A 449 -10.34 10.48 13.85
N ARG A 450 -9.37 10.75 14.70
CA ARG A 450 -8.40 11.85 14.51
C ARG A 450 -7.10 11.48 13.82
N GLY A 451 -6.79 10.18 13.66
CA GLY A 451 -5.48 9.71 13.22
C GLY A 451 -4.40 9.81 14.31
N TYR A 452 -3.29 9.09 14.11
CA TYR A 452 -2.17 8.99 15.06
C TYR A 452 -0.84 9.42 14.42
N LYS A 453 0.17 9.66 15.28
CA LYS A 453 1.58 9.83 14.92
C LYS A 453 2.43 8.74 15.57
N THR A 454 3.69 8.59 15.16
CA THR A 454 4.64 7.63 15.77
C THR A 454 4.77 7.84 17.28
N GLU A 455 4.77 9.10 17.75
CA GLU A 455 4.86 9.44 19.18
C GLU A 455 3.65 8.94 19.99
N ASP A 456 2.50 8.82 19.35
CA ASP A 456 1.30 8.27 20.00
C ASP A 456 1.45 6.78 20.25
N LEU A 457 2.01 6.03 19.28
CA LEU A 457 2.33 4.62 19.47
C LEU A 457 3.35 4.44 20.60
N GLU A 458 4.44 5.21 20.60
CA GLU A 458 5.46 5.20 21.66
C GLU A 458 4.84 5.42 23.04
N ARG A 459 3.99 6.42 23.18
CA ARG A 459 3.25 6.74 24.41
C ARG A 459 2.34 5.59 24.87
N ILE A 460 1.61 4.96 23.94
CA ILE A 460 0.70 3.85 24.28
C ILE A 460 1.50 2.60 24.66
N VAL A 461 2.58 2.30 23.94
CA VAL A 461 3.49 1.20 24.27
C VAL A 461 4.00 1.34 25.71
N ALA A 462 4.51 2.52 26.08
CA ALA A 462 5.02 2.79 27.43
C ALA A 462 3.90 2.70 28.47
N ARG A 463 2.76 3.32 28.21
CA ARG A 463 1.58 3.30 29.12
C ARG A 463 1.06 1.88 29.36
N ARG A 464 0.91 1.09 28.28
CA ARG A 464 0.31 -0.25 28.34
C ARG A 464 1.23 -1.27 28.97
N SER A 465 2.51 -1.21 28.65
CA SER A 465 3.51 -2.16 29.16
C SER A 465 4.07 -1.80 30.54
N GLY A 466 4.07 -0.52 30.89
CA GLY A 466 4.81 0.00 32.04
C GLY A 466 6.34 -0.07 31.86
N VAL A 467 6.82 -0.28 30.65
CA VAL A 467 8.25 -0.39 30.27
C VAL A 467 8.62 0.77 29.38
N ASP A 468 9.80 1.35 29.61
CA ASP A 468 10.34 2.39 28.73
C ASP A 468 10.86 1.77 27.41
N PHE A 469 10.31 2.23 26.30
CA PHE A 469 10.71 1.88 24.93
C PHE A 469 11.36 3.05 24.18
N SER A 470 11.62 4.17 24.85
CA SER A 470 12.15 5.38 24.19
C SER A 470 13.46 5.13 23.45
N ASP A 471 14.37 4.33 24.03
CA ASP A 471 15.63 3.94 23.38
C ASP A 471 15.38 3.06 22.14
N PHE A 472 14.40 2.15 22.19
CA PHE A 472 14.01 1.35 21.04
C PHE A 472 13.49 2.24 19.89
N PHE A 473 12.59 3.18 20.16
CA PHE A 473 12.07 4.11 19.15
C PHE A 473 13.19 5.00 18.58
N LYS A 474 14.09 5.48 19.42
CA LYS A 474 15.21 6.31 18.97
C LYS A 474 16.14 5.55 18.03
N ARG A 475 16.60 4.35 18.42
CA ARG A 475 17.64 3.60 17.70
C ARG A 475 17.15 2.87 16.47
N HIS A 476 15.94 2.30 16.51
CA HIS A 476 15.48 1.37 15.49
C HIS A 476 14.37 1.93 14.57
N ILE A 477 13.73 3.05 14.99
CA ILE A 477 12.65 3.66 14.21
C ILE A 477 13.08 5.00 13.63
N ARG A 478 13.73 5.87 14.43
CA ARG A 478 14.21 7.20 14.01
C ARG A 478 15.67 7.17 13.53
N ASP A 479 16.42 6.14 13.86
CA ASP A 479 17.77 5.87 13.40
C ASP A 479 17.81 4.52 12.67
N VAL A 480 18.98 4.10 12.21
CA VAL A 480 19.20 2.93 11.33
C VAL A 480 19.82 1.74 12.03
N GLU A 481 19.86 1.75 13.36
CA GLU A 481 20.46 0.66 14.12
C GLU A 481 19.67 -0.65 13.93
N MET A 482 20.39 -1.75 13.75
CA MET A 482 19.81 -3.09 13.55
C MET A 482 18.91 -3.48 14.73
N LEU A 483 17.78 -4.09 14.43
CA LEU A 483 16.83 -4.56 15.43
C LEU A 483 17.46 -5.57 16.40
N PRO A 484 17.04 -5.58 17.68
CA PRO A 484 17.58 -6.49 18.71
C PRO A 484 16.99 -7.91 18.61
N TYR A 485 17.22 -8.56 17.48
CA TYR A 485 16.66 -9.89 17.16
C TYR A 485 16.99 -10.95 18.21
N GLU A 486 18.26 -10.97 18.68
CA GLU A 486 18.69 -11.97 19.67
C GLU A 486 17.92 -11.87 20.98
N GLU A 487 17.73 -10.63 21.50
CA GLU A 487 16.93 -10.39 22.69
C GLU A 487 15.48 -10.81 22.46
N ALA A 488 14.87 -10.36 21.36
CA ALA A 488 13.48 -10.60 21.05
C ALA A 488 13.16 -12.09 20.93
N PHE A 489 13.92 -12.83 20.13
CA PHE A 489 13.71 -14.26 19.95
C PHE A 489 14.03 -15.09 21.20
N ALA A 490 14.99 -14.66 22.02
CA ALA A 490 15.30 -15.34 23.27
C ALA A 490 14.11 -15.42 24.22
N TYR A 491 13.23 -14.39 24.26
CA TYR A 491 12.04 -14.42 25.11
C TYR A 491 11.05 -15.54 24.77
N VAL A 492 11.04 -16.00 23.52
CA VAL A 492 10.16 -17.07 23.05
C VAL A 492 10.91 -18.39 22.81
N GLY A 493 12.15 -18.50 23.31
CA GLY A 493 12.95 -19.72 23.22
C GLY A 493 13.41 -20.06 21.79
N LEU A 494 13.55 -19.02 20.96
CA LEU A 494 14.13 -19.11 19.62
C LEU A 494 15.51 -18.45 19.58
N ARG A 495 16.26 -18.77 18.53
CA ARG A 495 17.50 -18.09 18.16
C ARG A 495 17.49 -17.80 16.67
N LEU A 496 18.02 -16.66 16.28
CA LEU A 496 18.29 -16.35 14.89
C LEU A 496 19.65 -16.94 14.52
N VAL A 497 19.68 -17.84 13.56
CA VAL A 497 20.91 -18.43 13.02
C VAL A 497 21.22 -17.72 11.72
N LYS A 498 22.44 -17.18 11.65
CA LYS A 498 22.98 -16.50 10.48
C LYS A 498 24.08 -17.35 9.89
N THR A 499 23.89 -17.82 8.66
CA THR A 499 24.85 -18.62 7.92
C THR A 499 25.29 -17.87 6.68
N GLN A 500 26.58 -17.89 6.36
CA GLN A 500 27.03 -17.29 5.12
C GLN A 500 26.47 -18.06 3.93
N ALA A 501 25.87 -17.35 2.96
CA ALA A 501 25.31 -17.97 1.78
C ALA A 501 26.37 -18.77 1.01
N LYS A 502 25.99 -19.93 0.50
CA LYS A 502 26.91 -20.82 -0.23
C LYS A 502 27.13 -20.40 -1.68
N GLU A 503 26.66 -19.23 -2.08
CA GLU A 503 26.87 -18.73 -3.44
C GLU A 503 28.37 -18.48 -3.67
N PRO A 504 28.95 -19.12 -4.70
CA PRO A 504 30.39 -19.07 -4.92
C PRO A 504 30.87 -17.73 -5.48
N PHE A 505 29.96 -16.84 -5.91
CA PHE A 505 30.30 -15.63 -6.64
C PHE A 505 29.28 -14.52 -6.34
N ASP A 506 29.71 -13.48 -5.63
CA ASP A 506 28.96 -12.24 -5.46
C ASP A 506 29.74 -11.09 -6.11
N ALA A 507 29.30 -10.65 -7.28
CA ALA A 507 29.87 -9.49 -7.96
C ALA A 507 29.25 -8.18 -7.50
N GLY A 508 28.11 -8.20 -6.81
CA GLY A 508 27.37 -7.01 -6.43
C GLY A 508 26.63 -6.35 -7.60
N LEU A 509 26.07 -7.15 -8.51
CA LEU A 509 25.24 -6.63 -9.61
C LEU A 509 23.96 -7.44 -9.77
N SER A 510 22.90 -6.76 -10.21
CA SER A 510 21.67 -7.40 -10.69
C SER A 510 21.61 -7.29 -12.22
N ILE A 511 21.04 -8.35 -12.83
CA ILE A 511 20.95 -8.45 -14.29
C ILE A 511 19.51 -8.70 -14.67
N GLN A 512 19.05 -7.95 -15.66
CA GLN A 512 17.79 -8.17 -16.36
C GLN A 512 18.08 -8.72 -17.77
N PHE A 513 17.32 -9.73 -18.17
CA PHE A 513 17.36 -10.23 -19.53
C PHE A 513 16.18 -9.64 -20.31
N GLU A 514 16.46 -8.64 -21.18
CA GLU A 514 15.45 -8.07 -22.08
C GLU A 514 15.02 -9.09 -23.15
N ASP A 515 15.93 -9.95 -23.55
CA ASP A 515 15.73 -11.18 -24.31
C ASP A 515 16.73 -12.25 -23.80
N PRO A 516 16.58 -13.55 -24.14
CA PRO A 516 17.46 -14.62 -23.64
C PRO A 516 18.97 -14.42 -23.88
N ARG A 517 19.36 -13.51 -24.80
CA ARG A 517 20.76 -13.25 -25.18
C ARG A 517 21.23 -11.86 -24.82
N ARG A 518 20.38 -11.04 -24.19
CA ARG A 518 20.70 -9.65 -23.86
C ARG A 518 20.65 -9.44 -22.36
N ALA A 519 21.77 -9.71 -21.71
CA ALA A 519 21.96 -9.49 -20.29
C ALA A 519 22.32 -8.03 -20.04
N MET A 520 21.41 -7.25 -19.44
CA MET A 520 21.62 -5.87 -19.06
C MET A 520 21.92 -5.77 -17.58
N ILE A 521 22.94 -5.00 -17.20
CA ILE A 521 23.13 -4.64 -15.79
C ILE A 521 22.05 -3.64 -15.41
N GLU A 522 21.15 -4.06 -14.55
CA GLU A 522 20.10 -3.21 -14.00
C GLU A 522 20.66 -2.32 -12.88
N ASN A 523 21.45 -2.92 -11.98
CA ASN A 523 22.03 -2.22 -10.85
C ASN A 523 23.41 -2.76 -10.50
N VAL A 524 24.28 -1.87 -9.98
CA VAL A 524 25.57 -2.18 -9.37
C VAL A 524 25.52 -1.73 -7.91
N ARG A 525 25.78 -2.66 -6.99
CA ARG A 525 25.83 -2.38 -5.56
C ARG A 525 27.06 -1.53 -5.24
N ASN A 526 26.89 -0.50 -4.43
CA ASN A 526 27.98 0.35 -3.97
C ASN A 526 29.02 -0.48 -3.18
N ASN A 527 30.28 -0.16 -3.33
CA ASN A 527 31.43 -0.84 -2.71
C ASN A 527 31.52 -2.34 -3.07
N SER A 528 31.11 -2.69 -4.29
CA SER A 528 31.14 -4.07 -4.78
C SER A 528 32.26 -4.31 -5.79
N ALA A 529 32.56 -5.59 -6.03
CA ALA A 529 33.53 -5.99 -7.04
C ALA A 529 33.17 -5.53 -8.46
N ALA A 530 31.90 -5.40 -8.77
CA ALA A 530 31.42 -4.86 -10.06
C ALA A 530 31.69 -3.36 -10.16
N GLU A 531 31.47 -2.60 -9.10
CA GLU A 531 31.79 -1.16 -9.05
C GLU A 531 33.30 -0.95 -9.18
N ASP A 532 34.11 -1.69 -8.44
CA ASP A 532 35.59 -1.65 -8.52
C ASP A 532 36.10 -1.99 -9.92
N ALA A 533 35.41 -2.89 -10.63
CA ALA A 533 35.67 -3.24 -12.03
C ALA A 533 35.21 -2.17 -13.03
N GLY A 534 34.58 -1.08 -12.59
CA GLY A 534 34.08 0.01 -13.42
C GLY A 534 32.82 -0.36 -14.23
N LEU A 535 32.09 -1.38 -13.80
CA LEU A 535 30.77 -1.72 -14.37
C LEU A 535 29.70 -0.74 -13.88
N GLN A 536 28.66 -0.54 -14.67
CA GLN A 536 27.57 0.36 -14.32
C GLN A 536 26.22 -0.13 -14.87
N SER A 537 25.15 0.39 -14.31
CA SER A 537 23.80 0.19 -14.85
C SER A 537 23.70 0.61 -16.31
N GLY A 538 23.00 -0.18 -17.13
CA GLY A 538 22.88 0.00 -18.57
C GLY A 538 23.98 -0.67 -19.39
N ASP A 539 25.02 -1.26 -18.78
CA ASP A 539 25.98 -2.08 -19.50
C ASP A 539 25.33 -3.38 -19.98
N GLN A 540 25.56 -3.76 -21.23
CA GLN A 540 25.23 -5.09 -21.73
C GLN A 540 26.39 -6.04 -21.47
N ILE A 541 26.22 -7.08 -20.66
CA ILE A 541 27.22 -8.14 -20.51
C ILE A 541 27.19 -9.03 -21.76
N VAL A 542 28.35 -9.12 -22.42
CA VAL A 542 28.53 -9.96 -23.62
C VAL A 542 29.19 -11.28 -23.24
N SER A 543 30.21 -11.22 -22.40
CA SER A 543 30.96 -12.40 -22.00
C SER A 543 31.39 -12.30 -20.53
N LEU A 544 31.33 -13.44 -19.82
CA LEU A 544 31.84 -13.62 -18.46
C LEU A 544 32.74 -14.85 -18.42
N GLY A 545 33.98 -14.69 -17.96
CA GLY A 545 34.95 -15.79 -17.91
C GLY A 545 35.25 -16.41 -19.28
N GLY A 546 35.15 -15.60 -20.35
CA GLY A 546 35.37 -16.05 -21.73
C GLY A 546 34.20 -16.82 -22.37
N LYS A 547 33.05 -16.91 -21.67
CA LYS A 547 31.83 -17.56 -22.17
C LYS A 547 30.76 -16.49 -22.47
N ASP A 548 29.98 -16.69 -23.53
CA ASP A 548 28.84 -15.83 -23.83
C ASP A 548 27.76 -15.98 -22.74
N VAL A 549 27.13 -14.85 -22.38
CA VAL A 549 26.11 -14.77 -21.35
C VAL A 549 24.72 -14.82 -21.96
N THR A 550 23.92 -15.79 -21.52
CA THR A 550 22.50 -15.91 -21.82
C THR A 550 21.72 -16.19 -20.55
N ALA A 551 20.39 -16.05 -20.58
CA ALA A 551 19.54 -16.38 -19.44
C ALA A 551 19.78 -17.80 -18.92
N ASP A 552 19.93 -18.78 -19.84
CA ASP A 552 20.15 -20.19 -19.49
C ASP A 552 21.55 -20.50 -18.96
N THR A 553 22.55 -19.68 -19.32
CA THR A 553 23.96 -19.94 -18.99
C THR A 553 24.44 -19.10 -17.80
N TRP A 554 23.76 -18.03 -17.43
CA TRP A 554 24.21 -17.07 -16.44
C TRP A 554 24.58 -17.72 -15.11
N LEU A 555 23.62 -18.34 -14.44
CA LEU A 555 23.86 -19.01 -13.14
C LEU A 555 24.89 -20.13 -13.23
N LYS A 556 24.86 -20.89 -14.31
CA LYS A 556 25.83 -21.96 -14.55
C LYS A 556 27.25 -21.43 -14.74
N THR A 557 27.39 -20.28 -15.39
CA THR A 557 28.69 -19.64 -15.60
C THR A 557 29.22 -19.07 -14.29
N LEU A 558 28.37 -18.42 -13.50
CA LEU A 558 28.74 -17.92 -12.16
C LEU A 558 29.25 -19.03 -11.25
N ALA A 559 28.61 -20.20 -11.25
CA ALA A 559 28.97 -21.33 -10.39
C ALA A 559 30.38 -21.90 -10.65
N HIS A 560 31.07 -21.49 -11.73
CA HIS A 560 32.45 -21.91 -12.03
C HIS A 560 33.50 -21.09 -11.30
N PHE A 561 33.17 -19.92 -10.78
CA PHE A 561 34.11 -18.98 -10.17
C PHE A 561 34.02 -19.02 -8.64
N LYS A 562 35.11 -18.68 -8.00
CA LYS A 562 35.28 -18.62 -6.54
C LYS A 562 35.67 -17.22 -6.11
N THR A 563 35.47 -16.93 -4.86
CA THR A 563 35.99 -15.74 -4.20
C THR A 563 37.49 -15.58 -4.48
N GLY A 564 37.89 -14.39 -4.93
CA GLY A 564 39.30 -14.06 -5.26
C GLY A 564 39.72 -14.41 -6.70
N ASP A 565 38.88 -15.12 -7.48
CA ASP A 565 39.19 -15.36 -8.88
C ASP A 565 39.14 -14.05 -9.68
N SER A 566 40.08 -13.84 -10.59
CA SER A 566 40.03 -12.73 -11.53
C SER A 566 39.22 -13.15 -12.77
N VAL A 567 37.96 -12.74 -12.81
CA VAL A 567 37.02 -13.15 -13.85
C VAL A 567 36.97 -12.10 -14.94
N PRO A 568 37.42 -12.40 -16.16
CA PRO A 568 37.34 -11.46 -17.27
C PRO A 568 35.91 -11.22 -17.71
N VAL A 569 35.54 -9.95 -17.88
CA VAL A 569 34.21 -9.51 -18.30
C VAL A 569 34.31 -8.62 -19.51
N ILE A 570 33.45 -8.85 -20.48
CA ILE A 570 33.30 -7.99 -21.65
C ILE A 570 31.90 -7.41 -21.63
N VAL A 571 31.81 -6.08 -21.63
CA VAL A 571 30.53 -5.37 -21.73
C VAL A 571 30.49 -4.44 -22.93
N LYS A 572 29.28 -4.15 -23.38
CA LYS A 572 28.99 -3.06 -24.33
C LYS A 572 28.38 -1.88 -23.60
N ARG A 573 28.99 -0.70 -23.73
CA ARG A 573 28.52 0.59 -23.23
C ARG A 573 28.62 1.63 -24.34
N ASP A 574 27.52 2.31 -24.69
CA ASP A 574 27.50 3.36 -25.70
C ASP A 574 28.20 2.98 -27.03
N ARG A 575 27.94 1.77 -27.53
CA ARG A 575 28.56 1.19 -28.75
C ARG A 575 30.05 0.86 -28.61
N ARG A 576 30.65 1.01 -27.42
CA ARG A 576 32.03 0.62 -27.10
C ARG A 576 32.08 -0.72 -26.44
N THR A 577 33.10 -1.50 -26.77
CA THR A 577 33.42 -2.73 -26.05
C THR A 577 34.41 -2.42 -24.95
N ILE A 578 34.04 -2.70 -23.71
CA ILE A 578 34.89 -2.53 -22.53
C ILE A 578 35.27 -3.92 -22.04
N LYS A 579 36.54 -4.12 -21.76
CA LYS A 579 37.10 -5.34 -21.17
C LYS A 579 37.64 -5.00 -19.78
N THR A 580 37.18 -5.73 -18.78
CA THR A 580 37.63 -5.56 -17.40
C THR A 580 37.64 -6.92 -16.70
N ASN A 581 38.10 -6.94 -15.46
CA ASN A 581 38.04 -8.13 -14.61
C ASN A 581 37.24 -7.80 -13.35
N ILE A 582 36.35 -8.71 -12.96
CA ILE A 582 35.72 -8.69 -11.63
C ILE A 582 36.52 -9.61 -10.72
N VAL A 583 36.83 -9.15 -9.50
CA VAL A 583 37.43 -9.98 -8.46
C VAL A 583 36.43 -10.08 -7.30
N PRO A 584 35.57 -11.11 -7.30
CA PRO A 584 34.53 -11.22 -6.27
C PRO A 584 35.13 -11.37 -4.88
N GLY A 585 34.54 -10.64 -3.93
CA GLY A 585 34.81 -10.79 -2.50
C GLY A 585 34.10 -12.01 -1.91
N GLN A 586 34.18 -12.16 -0.60
CA GLN A 586 33.29 -13.08 0.13
C GLN A 586 31.85 -12.61 -0.07
N PRO A 587 30.89 -13.52 -0.28
CA PRO A 587 29.48 -13.13 -0.35
C PRO A 587 29.10 -12.34 0.89
N GLU A 588 28.58 -11.14 0.71
CA GLU A 588 28.00 -10.36 1.82
C GLU A 588 26.58 -10.81 2.15
N ARG A 589 26.08 -11.80 1.43
CA ARG A 589 24.75 -12.37 1.64
C ARG A 589 24.79 -13.46 2.71
N PHE A 590 23.84 -13.37 3.60
CA PHE A 590 23.62 -14.35 4.67
C PHE A 590 22.23 -14.94 4.55
N GLU A 591 22.14 -16.24 4.75
CA GLU A 591 20.88 -16.97 4.95
C GLU A 591 20.53 -16.91 6.43
N TYR A 592 19.24 -16.68 6.72
CA TYR A 592 18.75 -16.64 8.09
C TYR A 592 17.75 -17.76 8.33
N SER A 593 17.78 -18.33 9.53
CA SER A 593 16.76 -19.29 10.00
C SER A 593 16.44 -19.06 11.47
N LEU A 594 15.21 -19.37 11.85
CA LEU A 594 14.76 -19.32 13.23
C LEU A 594 14.69 -20.74 13.79
N GLU A 595 15.51 -21.02 14.79
CA GLU A 595 15.62 -22.34 15.40
C GLU A 595 15.19 -22.32 16.87
N GLU A 596 14.55 -23.41 17.34
CA GLU A 596 14.30 -23.58 18.77
C GLU A 596 15.60 -23.77 19.54
N LYS A 597 15.76 -23.04 20.63
CA LYS A 597 16.88 -23.24 21.56
C LYS A 597 16.75 -24.58 22.27
N LYS A 598 17.84 -25.35 22.32
CA LYS A 598 17.88 -26.66 22.98
C LYS A 598 17.49 -26.61 24.46
N ASP A 599 17.77 -25.48 25.11
CA ASP A 599 17.54 -25.18 26.52
C ASP A 599 16.31 -24.28 26.75
N ALA A 600 15.42 -24.19 25.74
CA ALA A 600 14.20 -23.38 25.83
C ALA A 600 13.34 -23.81 27.03
N THR A 601 13.06 -22.88 27.93
CA THR A 601 12.29 -23.11 29.14
C THR A 601 10.79 -23.27 28.85
N VAL A 602 10.03 -23.82 29.79
CA VAL A 602 8.57 -23.95 29.71
C VAL A 602 7.92 -22.55 29.57
N GLU A 603 8.45 -21.54 30.26
CA GLU A 603 7.95 -20.16 30.18
C GLU A 603 8.14 -19.58 28.78
N GLN A 604 9.30 -19.74 28.18
CA GLN A 604 9.59 -19.30 26.82
C GLN A 604 8.67 -19.99 25.79
N LYS A 605 8.50 -21.31 25.90
CA LYS A 605 7.58 -22.07 25.04
C LYS A 605 6.12 -21.62 25.21
N THR A 606 5.73 -21.26 26.43
CA THR A 606 4.40 -20.72 26.72
C THR A 606 4.21 -19.34 26.08
N LEU A 607 5.21 -18.45 26.18
CA LEU A 607 5.17 -17.13 25.52
C LEU A 607 5.11 -17.28 23.99
N ARG A 608 5.88 -18.20 23.40
CA ARG A 608 5.80 -18.52 21.98
C ARG A 608 4.40 -19.00 21.57
N ALA A 609 3.82 -19.91 22.35
CA ALA A 609 2.48 -20.40 22.06
C ALA A 609 1.43 -19.29 22.12
N LYS A 610 1.52 -18.37 23.09
CA LYS A 610 0.65 -17.18 23.17
C LYS A 610 0.84 -16.25 21.98
N TRP A 611 2.07 -16.00 21.57
CA TRP A 611 2.39 -15.19 20.39
C TRP A 611 1.72 -15.73 19.14
N LEU A 612 1.97 -17.02 18.84
CA LEU A 612 1.50 -17.67 17.61
C LEU A 612 -0.01 -17.93 17.59
N LYS A 613 -0.68 -18.00 18.76
CA LYS A 613 -2.13 -18.26 18.87
C LYS A 613 -2.97 -17.01 19.12
N GLY A 614 -2.38 -15.89 19.51
CA GLY A 614 -3.12 -14.66 19.80
C GLY A 614 -3.85 -14.66 21.15
N THR A 615 -3.24 -15.22 22.21
CA THR A 615 -3.83 -15.28 23.57
C THR A 615 -2.93 -14.62 24.60
#